data_ef2289a6577db1e39ebc514f35a24b3b
#
_entry.id   ef2289a6577db1e39ebc514f35a24b3b
#
_cell.length_a   1.000
_cell.length_b   1.000
_cell.length_c   1.000
_cell.angle_alpha   90.00
_cell.angle_beta   90.00
_cell.angle_gamma   90.00
#
_symmetry.space_group_name_H-M   'P 1'
#
loop_
_entity.id
_entity.type
_entity.pdbx_description
1 polymer ?
#
loop_
_entity_poly.entity_id
_entity_poly.type
_entity_poly.pdbx_seq_one_letter_code
_entity_poly.pdbx_strand_id
1 'polypeptide(L)'
;MGEFSIFHWLVVLAIILIFFGGRRIPEVMKGLGEGIRSFKEGVSGAEKAQTPSATVAAPGGLSAKSASGEVTLNWSAAAGVNTYNVKRSGTSGGPYARIASTSATSYTDEGLAGATTFYYVVSSTVSSTESGNSVEVSATTA
;
A
#
# COMPACT_ATOMS: atom_id res chain seq x y z
N MET A 1 35.08 53.31 34.78
CA MET A 1 34.80 51.86 34.54
C MET A 1 33.35 51.78 34.15
N GLY A 2 33.12 51.51 32.88
CA GLY A 2 31.81 51.60 32.26
C GLY A 2 30.84 50.58 32.79
N GLU A 3 29.81 51.06 33.44
CA GLU A 3 28.65 50.28 33.76
C GLU A 3 27.92 49.97 32.43
N PHE A 4 28.24 48.85 31.81
CA PHE A 4 27.43 48.32 30.72
C PHE A 4 26.12 47.85 31.34
N SER A 5 25.21 48.81 31.52
CA SER A 5 23.89 48.56 32.05
C SER A 5 23.19 47.55 31.14
N ILE A 6 22.54 46.59 31.73
CA ILE A 6 21.66 45.62 31.06
C ILE A 6 20.70 46.33 30.08
N PHE A 7 20.35 47.57 30.39
CA PHE A 7 19.57 48.46 29.51
C PHE A 7 20.26 48.79 28.19
N HIS A 8 21.59 48.94 28.18
CA HIS A 8 22.35 49.19 26.95
C HIS A 8 22.31 48.00 26.03
N TRP A 9 22.44 46.77 26.57
CA TRP A 9 22.31 45.53 25.80
C TRP A 9 20.89 45.28 25.26
N LEU A 10 19.86 45.66 26.05
CA LEU A 10 18.47 45.58 25.59
C LEU A 10 18.23 46.58 24.43
N VAL A 11 18.76 47.78 24.45
CA VAL A 11 18.64 48.75 23.36
C VAL A 11 19.39 48.27 22.14
N VAL A 12 20.60 47.74 22.29
CA VAL A 12 21.39 47.19 21.15
C VAL A 12 20.63 45.97 20.55
N LEU A 13 20.08 45.10 21.37
CA LEU A 13 19.27 43.97 20.90
C LEU A 13 18.01 44.44 20.16
N ALA A 14 17.33 45.46 20.68
CA ALA A 14 16.17 46.05 20.02
C ALA A 14 16.49 46.65 18.67
N ILE A 15 17.64 47.37 18.58
CA ILE A 15 18.13 47.95 17.30
C ILE A 15 18.50 46.86 16.31
N ILE A 16 19.16 45.79 16.75
CA ILE A 16 19.48 44.63 15.92
C ILE A 16 18.20 43.97 15.44
N LEU A 17 17.20 43.77 16.31
CA LEU A 17 15.92 43.23 15.95
C LEU A 17 15.16 44.12 14.96
N ILE A 18 15.23 45.44 15.08
CA ILE A 18 14.58 46.36 14.16
C ILE A 18 15.30 46.38 12.79
N PHE A 19 16.62 46.36 12.78
CA PHE A 19 17.38 46.37 11.54
C PHE A 19 17.47 45.03 10.84
N PHE A 20 17.50 43.93 11.59
CA PHE A 20 17.55 42.55 11.06
C PHE A 20 16.23 41.84 11.05
N GLY A 21 15.29 42.23 11.96
CA GLY A 21 14.01 41.56 12.12
C GLY A 21 12.91 42.03 11.18
N GLY A 22 13.03 43.27 10.65
CA GLY A 22 11.94 43.87 9.85
C GLY A 22 11.85 43.38 8.40
N ARG A 23 12.88 42.74 7.88
CA ARG A 23 12.91 42.34 6.46
C ARG A 23 13.11 40.86 6.19
N ARG A 24 13.43 40.04 7.20
CA ARG A 24 13.70 38.62 6.99
C ARG A 24 12.71 37.65 7.70
N ILE A 25 11.92 38.18 8.63
CA ILE A 25 10.89 37.34 9.29
C ILE A 25 9.80 36.84 8.34
N PRO A 26 9.31 37.62 7.35
CA PRO A 26 8.31 37.09 6.41
C PRO A 26 8.86 35.99 5.47
N GLU A 27 10.16 36.01 5.14
CA GLU A 27 10.76 34.96 4.30
C GLU A 27 10.95 33.65 5.05
N VAL A 28 11.31 33.70 6.33
CA VAL A 28 11.44 32.51 7.17
C VAL A 28 10.06 31.90 7.46
N MET A 29 9.03 32.74 7.68
CA MET A 29 7.66 32.27 7.86
C MET A 29 7.06 31.70 6.55
N LYS A 30 7.42 32.29 5.41
CA LYS A 30 7.01 31.75 4.12
C LYS A 30 7.69 30.42 3.81
N GLY A 31 8.99 30.28 4.09
CA GLY A 31 9.72 29.02 3.97
C GLY A 31 9.25 27.96 4.95
N LEU A 32 8.86 28.33 6.18
CA LEU A 32 8.30 27.42 7.16
C LEU A 32 6.88 26.97 6.77
N GLY A 33 6.07 27.89 6.22
CA GLY A 33 4.74 27.55 5.72
C GLY A 33 4.77 26.61 4.51
N GLU A 34 5.69 26.83 3.58
CA GLU A 34 5.91 25.93 2.44
C GLU A 34 6.52 24.59 2.88
N GLY A 35 7.42 24.59 3.85
CA GLY A 35 8.00 23.37 4.42
C GLY A 35 6.96 22.52 5.15
N ILE A 36 6.05 23.13 5.90
CA ILE A 36 4.94 22.42 6.57
C ILE A 36 3.90 21.94 5.55
N ARG A 37 3.65 22.70 4.49
CA ARG A 37 2.73 22.30 3.44
C ARG A 37 3.30 21.12 2.64
N SER A 38 4.57 21.16 2.26
CA SER A 38 5.27 20.05 1.61
C SER A 38 5.41 18.84 2.54
N PHE A 39 5.58 19.05 3.83
CA PHE A 39 5.59 17.97 4.82
C PHE A 39 4.20 17.38 5.04
N LYS A 40 3.15 18.21 5.08
CA LYS A 40 1.75 17.75 5.15
C LYS A 40 1.34 17.02 3.88
N GLU A 41 1.75 17.49 2.72
CA GLU A 41 1.58 16.79 1.44
C GLU A 41 2.42 15.50 1.41
N GLY A 42 3.62 15.50 1.98
CA GLY A 42 4.46 14.32 2.15
C GLY A 42 3.89 13.30 3.13
N VAL A 43 3.28 13.74 4.23
CA VAL A 43 2.68 12.86 5.26
C VAL A 43 1.26 12.44 4.88
N SER A 44 0.46 13.33 4.29
CA SER A 44 -0.84 12.96 3.70
C SER A 44 -0.67 12.18 2.39
N GLY A 45 0.46 12.40 1.71
CA GLY A 45 0.89 11.62 0.57
C GLY A 45 1.49 10.27 0.97
N ALA A 46 1.93 10.05 2.21
CA ALA A 46 2.40 8.74 2.68
C ALA A 46 1.24 7.73 2.86
N GLU A 47 0.01 8.19 3.04
CA GLU A 47 -1.18 7.32 2.92
C GLU A 47 -1.70 7.23 1.48
N LYS A 48 -1.38 8.19 0.60
CA LYS A 48 -1.75 8.22 -0.82
C LYS A 48 -0.58 8.09 -1.77
N ALA A 49 0.63 8.36 -1.30
CA ALA A 49 1.90 8.09 -1.95
C ALA A 49 2.58 6.87 -1.28
N GLN A 50 1.84 5.88 -1.00
CA GLN A 50 2.33 4.64 -1.56
C GLN A 50 2.38 4.98 -3.05
N THR A 51 3.58 5.47 -3.44
CA THR A 51 4.10 5.49 -4.79
C THR A 51 3.11 4.90 -5.77
N PRO A 52 3.02 5.32 -6.99
CA PRO A 52 2.81 4.40 -8.07
C PRO A 52 4.07 3.49 -8.22
N SER A 53 4.48 2.79 -7.19
CA SER A 53 4.88 1.41 -7.29
C SER A 53 3.70 0.79 -7.94
N ALA A 54 3.82 0.51 -9.23
CA ALA A 54 2.80 -0.12 -10.03
C ALA A 54 1.97 -0.99 -9.09
N THR A 55 0.80 -0.51 -8.71
CA THR A 55 -0.07 -1.25 -7.80
C THR A 55 -0.43 -2.45 -8.62
N VAL A 56 0.21 -3.58 -8.33
CA VAL A 56 -0.06 -4.79 -9.07
C VAL A 56 -1.53 -5.06 -8.85
N ALA A 57 -2.31 -4.96 -9.92
CA ALA A 57 -3.75 -5.14 -9.83
C ALA A 57 -4.04 -6.61 -9.48
N ALA A 58 -4.90 -6.83 -8.51
CA ALA A 58 -5.43 -8.17 -8.24
C ALA A 58 -6.20 -8.66 -9.48
N PRO A 59 -6.15 -9.97 -9.80
CA PRO A 59 -6.93 -10.50 -10.89
C PRO A 59 -8.43 -10.37 -10.59
N GLY A 60 -9.19 -10.01 -11.59
CA GLY A 60 -10.65 -9.92 -11.51
C GLY A 60 -11.35 -11.19 -11.99
N GLY A 61 -12.67 -11.27 -11.79
CA GLY A 61 -13.50 -12.32 -12.37
C GLY A 61 -13.17 -13.74 -11.90
N LEU A 62 -12.58 -13.88 -10.69
CA LEU A 62 -12.30 -15.21 -10.16
C LEU A 62 -13.60 -16.01 -10.01
N SER A 63 -13.61 -17.18 -10.57
CA SER A 63 -14.69 -18.17 -10.49
C SER A 63 -14.13 -19.54 -10.13
N ALA A 64 -14.91 -20.34 -9.43
CA ALA A 64 -14.57 -21.70 -9.07
C ALA A 64 -15.65 -22.65 -9.56
N LYS A 65 -15.23 -23.76 -10.16
CA LYS A 65 -16.10 -24.87 -10.56
C LYS A 65 -15.62 -26.12 -9.88
N SER A 66 -16.45 -26.70 -9.05
CA SER A 66 -16.16 -27.96 -8.35
C SER A 66 -16.53 -29.15 -9.20
N ALA A 67 -15.73 -30.20 -9.09
CA ALA A 67 -16.00 -31.54 -9.60
C ALA A 67 -15.64 -32.56 -8.50
N SER A 68 -15.74 -33.85 -8.80
CA SER A 68 -15.42 -34.90 -7.84
C SER A 68 -13.92 -34.87 -7.47
N GLY A 69 -13.62 -34.40 -6.26
CA GLY A 69 -12.24 -34.30 -5.76
C GLY A 69 -11.36 -33.24 -6.39
N GLU A 70 -11.92 -32.33 -7.18
CA GLU A 70 -11.17 -31.25 -7.82
C GLU A 70 -11.95 -29.93 -7.86
N VAL A 71 -11.24 -28.82 -7.93
CA VAL A 71 -11.79 -27.47 -8.12
C VAL A 71 -11.01 -26.77 -9.22
N THR A 72 -11.68 -26.40 -10.29
CA THR A 72 -11.11 -25.61 -11.37
C THR A 72 -11.41 -24.12 -11.11
N LEU A 73 -10.34 -23.33 -11.07
CA LEU A 73 -10.39 -21.88 -10.94
C LEU A 73 -10.12 -21.20 -12.26
N ASN A 74 -10.84 -20.14 -12.56
CA ASN A 74 -10.62 -19.28 -13.71
C ASN A 74 -10.70 -17.83 -13.28
N TRP A 75 -9.86 -16.98 -13.86
CA TRP A 75 -9.84 -15.53 -13.59
C TRP A 75 -9.46 -14.76 -14.84
N SER A 76 -9.66 -13.45 -14.78
CA SER A 76 -9.28 -12.57 -15.88
C SER A 76 -7.83 -12.13 -15.71
N ALA A 77 -7.10 -12.05 -16.82
CA ALA A 77 -5.75 -11.53 -16.82
C ALA A 77 -5.72 -10.08 -16.35
N ALA A 78 -4.79 -9.76 -15.47
CA ALA A 78 -4.50 -8.37 -15.08
C ALA A 78 -3.38 -7.82 -15.99
N ALA A 79 -3.51 -6.54 -16.38
CA ALA A 79 -2.55 -5.91 -17.28
C ALA A 79 -1.14 -5.85 -16.65
N GLY A 80 -0.13 -6.24 -17.41
CA GLY A 80 1.27 -6.22 -16.98
C GLY A 80 1.66 -7.32 -16.00
N VAL A 81 0.76 -8.25 -15.69
CA VAL A 81 1.01 -9.36 -14.76
C VAL A 81 1.56 -10.57 -15.52
N ASN A 82 2.61 -11.17 -14.98
CA ASN A 82 3.25 -12.33 -15.53
C ASN A 82 2.99 -13.62 -14.74
N THR A 83 2.60 -13.48 -13.47
CA THR A 83 2.44 -14.64 -12.58
C THR A 83 1.29 -14.41 -11.61
N TYR A 84 0.56 -15.47 -11.34
CA TYR A 84 -0.54 -15.49 -10.37
C TYR A 84 -0.23 -16.50 -9.26
N ASN A 85 -0.51 -16.13 -8.03
CA ASN A 85 -0.43 -17.02 -6.88
C ASN A 85 -1.83 -17.47 -6.49
N VAL A 86 -2.08 -18.75 -6.57
CA VAL A 86 -3.34 -19.36 -6.14
C VAL A 86 -3.22 -19.75 -4.68
N LYS A 87 -4.17 -19.32 -3.89
CA LYS A 87 -4.20 -19.56 -2.44
C LYS A 87 -5.52 -20.21 -2.03
N ARG A 88 -5.44 -21.13 -1.08
CA ARG A 88 -6.58 -21.90 -0.57
C ARG A 88 -6.69 -21.78 0.94
N SER A 89 -7.92 -21.81 1.43
CA SER A 89 -8.23 -21.95 2.85
C SER A 89 -9.37 -22.95 3.06
N GLY A 90 -9.40 -23.59 4.20
CA GLY A 90 -10.55 -24.34 4.67
C GLY A 90 -11.57 -23.50 5.43
N THR A 91 -11.29 -22.21 5.61
CA THR A 91 -12.13 -21.27 6.36
C THR A 91 -12.34 -20.01 5.55
N SER A 92 -13.55 -19.49 5.49
CA SER A 92 -13.86 -18.21 4.87
C SER A 92 -13.07 -17.08 5.54
N GLY A 93 -12.49 -16.20 4.74
CA GLY A 93 -11.65 -15.11 5.22
C GLY A 93 -10.21 -15.49 5.56
N GLY A 94 -9.82 -16.74 5.41
CA GLY A 94 -8.47 -17.23 5.65
C GLY A 94 -8.20 -17.77 7.05
N PRO A 95 -6.95 -18.07 7.39
CA PRO A 95 -5.75 -17.79 6.63
C PRO A 95 -5.64 -18.61 5.34
N TYR A 96 -5.10 -17.99 4.28
CA TYR A 96 -4.90 -18.65 2.99
C TYR A 96 -3.46 -19.14 2.85
N ALA A 97 -3.30 -20.40 2.42
CA ALA A 97 -2.02 -20.96 2.05
C ALA A 97 -1.85 -20.94 0.54
N ARG A 98 -0.69 -20.49 0.05
CA ARG A 98 -0.36 -20.57 -1.37
C ARG A 98 -0.20 -22.03 -1.78
N ILE A 99 -0.99 -22.48 -2.74
CA ILE A 99 -0.95 -23.85 -3.26
C ILE A 99 -0.26 -23.94 -4.61
N ALA A 100 -0.29 -22.87 -5.41
CA ALA A 100 0.34 -22.85 -6.72
C ALA A 100 0.75 -21.44 -7.14
N SER A 101 1.67 -21.38 -8.10
CA SER A 101 2.05 -20.18 -8.82
C SER A 101 2.06 -20.51 -10.31
N THR A 102 1.33 -19.73 -11.11
CA THR A 102 1.14 -20.01 -12.55
C THR A 102 1.11 -18.71 -13.36
N SER A 103 1.51 -18.78 -14.62
CA SER A 103 1.33 -17.72 -15.59
C SER A 103 0.00 -17.81 -16.36
N ALA A 104 -0.72 -18.92 -16.21
CA ALA A 104 -2.03 -19.11 -16.81
C ALA A 104 -3.12 -18.35 -16.02
N THR A 105 -4.28 -18.18 -16.63
CA THR A 105 -5.48 -17.58 -16.03
C THR A 105 -6.46 -18.62 -15.49
N SER A 106 -5.99 -19.84 -15.36
CA SER A 106 -6.75 -20.96 -14.79
C SER A 106 -5.84 -21.90 -14.01
N TYR A 107 -6.41 -22.58 -13.04
CA TYR A 107 -5.73 -23.58 -12.24
C TYR A 107 -6.73 -24.62 -11.74
N THR A 108 -6.33 -25.89 -11.74
CA THR A 108 -7.12 -26.98 -11.18
C THR A 108 -6.44 -27.50 -9.91
N ASP A 109 -7.14 -27.46 -8.81
CA ASP A 109 -6.72 -28.03 -7.53
C ASP A 109 -7.31 -29.42 -7.42
N GLU A 110 -6.46 -30.43 -7.37
CA GLU A 110 -6.81 -31.84 -7.41
C GLU A 110 -6.53 -32.53 -6.05
N GLY A 111 -7.08 -33.74 -5.89
CA GLY A 111 -6.84 -34.52 -4.67
C GLY A 111 -7.54 -33.99 -3.43
N LEU A 112 -8.65 -33.30 -3.62
CA LEU A 112 -9.42 -32.71 -2.53
C LEU A 112 -10.34 -33.74 -1.92
N ALA A 113 -10.56 -33.65 -0.60
CA ALA A 113 -11.55 -34.42 0.10
C ALA A 113 -12.97 -34.12 -0.43
N GLY A 114 -13.78 -35.12 -0.68
CA GLY A 114 -15.18 -34.95 -1.08
C GLY A 114 -16.01 -34.33 0.02
N ALA A 115 -17.12 -33.72 -0.36
CA ALA A 115 -18.06 -33.04 0.53
C ALA A 115 -17.40 -31.97 1.43
N THR A 116 -16.34 -31.33 0.94
CA THR A 116 -15.57 -30.32 1.68
C THR A 116 -15.62 -28.99 0.96
N THR A 117 -15.90 -27.93 1.69
CA THR A 117 -15.88 -26.58 1.14
C THR A 117 -14.48 -25.96 1.28
N PHE A 118 -13.94 -25.48 0.19
CA PHE A 118 -12.69 -24.75 0.15
C PHE A 118 -12.92 -23.31 -0.35
N TYR A 119 -12.09 -22.42 0.13
CA TYR A 119 -12.12 -20.99 -0.19
C TYR A 119 -10.84 -20.62 -0.92
N TYR A 120 -10.98 -19.91 -2.02
CA TYR A 120 -9.87 -19.57 -2.90
C TYR A 120 -9.78 -18.08 -3.12
N VAL A 121 -8.56 -17.59 -3.18
CA VAL A 121 -8.22 -16.26 -3.65
C VAL A 121 -6.99 -16.35 -4.57
N VAL A 122 -6.86 -15.42 -5.47
CA VAL A 122 -5.71 -15.31 -6.38
C VAL A 122 -5.10 -13.92 -6.25
N SER A 123 -3.79 -13.84 -6.17
CA SER A 123 -3.04 -12.60 -6.26
C SER A 123 -2.14 -12.60 -7.48
N SER A 124 -1.81 -11.41 -7.95
CA SER A 124 -0.93 -11.18 -9.08
C SER A 124 0.48 -10.85 -8.61
N THR A 125 1.50 -11.21 -9.37
CA THR A 125 2.88 -10.86 -9.08
C THR A 125 3.56 -10.26 -10.30
N VAL A 126 4.23 -9.14 -10.11
CA VAL A 126 5.09 -8.48 -11.11
C VAL A 126 6.43 -8.19 -10.45
N SER A 127 7.52 -8.69 -11.01
CA SER A 127 8.89 -8.39 -10.57
C SER A 127 9.10 -8.43 -9.05
N SER A 128 8.59 -9.41 -8.34
CA SER A 128 8.69 -9.59 -6.88
C SER A 128 7.68 -8.77 -6.06
N THR A 129 6.82 -7.98 -6.67
CA THR A 129 5.72 -7.28 -5.99
C THR A 129 4.43 -8.06 -6.17
N GLU A 130 3.80 -8.43 -5.08
CA GLU A 130 2.52 -9.15 -5.06
C GLU A 130 1.37 -8.18 -4.82
N SER A 131 0.27 -8.37 -5.54
CA SER A 131 -0.98 -7.61 -5.33
C SER A 131 -1.70 -8.04 -4.05
N GLY A 132 -2.75 -7.32 -3.69
CA GLY A 132 -3.76 -7.84 -2.79
C GLY A 132 -4.43 -9.10 -3.36
N ASN A 133 -5.17 -9.82 -2.53
CA ASN A 133 -5.95 -10.97 -2.97
C ASN A 133 -7.15 -10.51 -3.81
N SER A 134 -7.56 -11.34 -4.74
CA SER A 134 -8.85 -11.21 -5.44
C SER A 134 -10.04 -11.34 -4.48
N VAL A 135 -11.24 -11.17 -5.00
CA VAL A 135 -12.46 -11.57 -4.29
C VAL A 135 -12.38 -13.05 -3.96
N GLU A 136 -12.83 -13.45 -2.78
CA GLU A 136 -12.91 -14.84 -2.36
C GLU A 136 -14.02 -15.58 -3.14
N VAL A 137 -13.72 -16.77 -3.58
CA VAL A 137 -14.72 -17.72 -4.09
C VAL A 137 -14.67 -19.01 -3.29
N SER A 138 -15.80 -19.63 -3.10
CA SER A 138 -15.91 -20.93 -2.45
C SER A 138 -16.33 -22.01 -3.43
N ALA A 139 -15.86 -23.22 -3.22
CA ALA A 139 -16.25 -24.39 -3.96
C ALA A 139 -16.37 -25.58 -3.00
N THR A 140 -17.43 -26.35 -3.14
CA THR A 140 -17.62 -27.56 -2.39
C THR A 140 -17.43 -28.74 -3.33
N THR A 141 -16.49 -29.61 -3.00
CA THR A 141 -16.22 -30.83 -3.77
C THR A 141 -17.35 -31.83 -3.60
N ALA A 142 -17.60 -32.61 -4.63
CA ALA A 142 -18.57 -33.69 -4.58
C ALA A 142 -17.96 -34.99 -4.00
#